data_e5283ae7ecd8c9838b2837ce3769fdd3
#
_entry.id   e5283ae7ecd8c9838b2837ce3769fdd3
#
_cell.length_a   1.000
_cell.length_b   1.000
_cell.length_c   1.000
_cell.angle_alpha   90.00
_cell.angle_beta   90.00
_cell.angle_gamma   90.00
#
_symmetry.space_group_name_H-M   'P 1'
#
loop_
_entity.id
_entity.type
_entity.pdbx_description
1 polymer ?
#
loop_
_entity_poly.entity_id
_entity_poly.type
_entity_poly.pdbx_seq_one_letter_code
_entity_poly.pdbx_strand_id
1 'polypeptide(L)'
;MKALIIGNGGREHALAWKIEQSPLVKKVFVAPGNGGTDLEEKIENINIGTNDIDQLVLFAKKEKIDLTIIGPEVPLSKGIVDTFIENKLKVFGPKKL
;
A
#
# COMPACT_ATOMS: atom_id res chain seq x y z
N MET A 1 -1.20 8.17 -11.70
CA MET A 1 -1.35 6.79 -11.19
C MET A 1 -1.68 6.79 -9.71
N LYS A 2 -2.28 5.72 -9.25
CA LYS A 2 -2.61 5.54 -7.83
C LYS A 2 -1.73 4.45 -7.24
N ALA A 3 -1.26 4.67 -6.01
CA ALA A 3 -0.43 3.70 -5.30
C ALA A 3 -1.09 3.32 -3.97
N LEU A 4 -0.84 2.08 -3.55
CA LEU A 4 -1.29 1.58 -2.26
C LEU A 4 -0.06 1.10 -1.50
N ILE A 5 0.10 1.56 -0.27
CA ILE A 5 1.18 1.13 0.60
C ILE A 5 0.58 0.38 1.78
N ILE A 6 1.04 -0.84 2.00
CA ILE A 6 0.54 -1.69 3.08
C ILE A 6 1.58 -1.74 4.19
N GLY A 7 1.19 -1.25 5.35
CA GLY A 7 2.05 -1.16 6.52
C GLY A 7 1.68 0.04 7.35
N ASN A 8 2.13 0.08 8.61
CA ASN A 8 1.77 1.16 9.53
C ASN A 8 2.96 1.72 10.30
N GLY A 9 4.17 1.42 9.85
CA GLY A 9 5.37 1.92 10.50
C GLY A 9 5.83 3.26 9.92
N GLY A 10 6.87 3.82 10.52
CA GLY A 10 7.43 5.09 10.07
C GLY A 10 7.98 5.02 8.65
N ARG A 11 8.46 3.85 8.22
CA ARG A 11 8.96 3.66 6.86
C ARG A 11 7.88 3.86 5.82
N GLU A 12 6.70 3.35 6.09
CA GLU A 12 5.57 3.46 5.16
C GLU A 12 5.14 4.90 5.04
N HIS A 13 5.18 5.65 6.13
CA HIS A 13 4.89 7.06 6.11
C HIS A 13 5.92 7.82 5.26
N ALA A 14 7.20 7.56 5.47
CA ALA A 14 8.27 8.21 4.72
C ALA A 14 8.19 7.86 3.23
N LEU A 15 7.89 6.61 2.92
CA LEU A 15 7.75 6.15 1.54
C LEU A 15 6.55 6.81 0.85
N ALA A 16 5.42 6.90 1.54
CA ALA A 16 4.23 7.55 1.01
C ALA A 16 4.51 9.02 0.71
N TRP A 17 5.18 9.71 1.62
CA TRP A 17 5.55 11.10 1.45
C TRP A 17 6.46 11.29 0.24
N LYS A 18 7.42 10.39 0.07
CA LYS A 18 8.34 10.46 -1.07
C LYS A 18 7.61 10.21 -2.40
N ILE A 19 6.75 9.22 -2.43
CA ILE A 19 6.01 8.86 -3.64
C ILE A 19 5.02 9.96 -4.02
N GLU A 20 4.35 10.59 -3.06
CA GLU A 20 3.34 11.60 -3.36
C GLU A 20 3.95 12.85 -4.00
N GLN A 21 5.26 13.02 -3.91
CA GLN A 21 5.95 14.15 -4.54
C GLN A 21 6.08 13.98 -6.05
N SER A 22 5.89 12.77 -6.56
CA SER A 22 5.98 12.55 -7.99
C SER A 22 4.77 13.14 -8.71
N PRO A 23 4.97 13.92 -9.78
CA PRO A 23 3.84 14.46 -10.54
C PRO A 23 3.02 13.39 -11.25
N LEU A 24 3.56 12.18 -11.39
CA LEU A 24 2.84 11.06 -12.00
C LEU A 24 1.86 10.40 -11.05
N VAL A 25 2.00 10.64 -9.75
CA VAL A 25 1.15 10.03 -8.73
C VAL A 25 0.02 10.97 -8.37
N LYS A 26 -1.20 10.51 -8.55
CA LYS A 26 -2.40 11.30 -8.21
C LYS A 26 -2.85 11.08 -6.78
N LYS A 27 -2.70 9.88 -6.27
CA LYS A 27 -3.18 9.51 -4.95
C LYS A 27 -2.35 8.37 -4.38
N VAL A 28 -2.07 8.42 -3.08
CA VAL A 28 -1.42 7.35 -2.34
C VAL A 28 -2.33 6.94 -1.19
N PHE A 29 -2.67 5.67 -1.14
CA PHE A 29 -3.43 5.11 -0.01
C PHE A 29 -2.48 4.33 0.89
N VAL A 30 -2.67 4.43 2.19
CA VAL A 30 -1.85 3.69 3.16
C VAL A 30 -2.76 2.86 4.04
N ALA A 31 -2.52 1.56 4.11
CA ALA A 31 -3.35 0.60 4.84
C ALA A 31 -2.54 -0.09 5.93
N PRO A 32 -2.86 0.06 7.18
CA PRO A 32 -3.85 0.97 7.77
C PRO A 32 -3.35 2.39 7.93
N GLY A 33 -2.04 2.62 7.74
CA GLY A 33 -1.45 3.92 7.90
C GLY A 33 -1.28 4.32 9.37
N ASN A 34 -0.90 5.57 9.57
CA ASN A 34 -0.82 6.16 10.90
C ASN A 34 -1.23 7.63 10.83
N GLY A 35 -1.31 8.28 11.98
CA GLY A 35 -1.79 9.66 12.05
C GLY A 35 -0.99 10.66 11.23
N GLY A 36 0.30 10.38 10.99
CA GLY A 36 1.16 11.28 10.23
C GLY A 36 0.80 11.33 8.75
N THR A 37 0.28 10.25 8.21
CA THR A 37 -0.04 10.20 6.77
C THR A 37 -1.28 11.02 6.42
N ASP A 38 -2.16 11.29 7.37
CA ASP A 38 -3.36 12.09 7.10
C ASP A 38 -3.06 13.56 6.84
N LEU A 39 -1.85 14.00 7.12
CA LEU A 39 -1.47 15.41 6.97
C LEU A 39 -1.14 15.80 5.54
N GLU A 40 -0.99 14.83 4.65
CA GLU A 40 -0.59 15.08 3.28
C GLU A 40 -1.78 15.06 2.33
N GLU A 41 -1.80 16.00 1.41
CA GLU A 41 -2.94 16.21 0.53
C GLU A 41 -3.26 15.02 -0.37
N LYS A 42 -2.23 14.35 -0.88
CA LYS A 42 -2.40 13.20 -1.78
C LYS A 42 -2.47 11.88 -1.05
N ILE A 43 -2.25 11.86 0.26
CA ILE A 43 -2.18 10.62 1.03
C ILE A 43 -3.46 10.44 1.83
N GLU A 44 -4.01 9.24 1.75
CA GLU A 44 -5.20 8.90 2.51
C GLU A 44 -5.00 7.58 3.22
N ASN A 45 -5.26 7.56 4.54
CA ASN A 45 -5.27 6.33 5.31
C ASN A 45 -6.56 5.58 5.05
N ILE A 46 -6.46 4.26 4.88
CA ILE A 46 -7.65 3.42 4.77
C ILE A 46 -7.66 2.43 5.93
N ASN A 47 -8.83 2.18 6.47
CA ASN A 47 -8.98 1.34 7.65
C ASN A 47 -9.08 -0.14 7.28
N ILE A 48 -8.01 -0.66 6.70
CA ILE A 48 -7.91 -2.09 6.37
C ILE A 48 -6.63 -2.61 7.00
N GLY A 49 -6.77 -3.62 7.86
CA GLY A 49 -5.61 -4.20 8.54
C GLY A 49 -4.68 -4.95 7.60
N THR A 50 -3.42 -5.07 7.99
CA THR A 50 -2.41 -5.74 7.17
C THR A 50 -2.62 -7.24 7.06
N ASN A 51 -3.49 -7.81 7.91
CA ASN A 51 -3.83 -9.23 7.86
C ASN A 51 -5.12 -9.51 7.09
N ASP A 52 -5.78 -8.49 6.58
CA ASP A 52 -7.05 -8.63 5.88
C ASP A 52 -6.82 -8.61 4.37
N ILE A 53 -6.22 -9.69 3.87
CA ILE A 53 -5.77 -9.78 2.48
C ILE A 53 -6.91 -9.60 1.48
N ASP A 54 -8.06 -10.23 1.75
CA ASP A 54 -9.20 -10.16 0.84
C ASP A 54 -9.69 -8.72 0.67
N GLN A 55 -9.77 -7.97 1.77
CA GLN A 55 -10.20 -6.58 1.70
C GLN A 55 -9.18 -5.71 0.98
N LEU A 56 -7.89 -6.00 1.16
CA LEU A 56 -6.85 -5.26 0.46
C LEU A 56 -6.95 -5.48 -1.05
N VAL A 57 -7.19 -6.71 -1.48
CA VAL A 57 -7.34 -7.02 -2.90
C VAL A 57 -8.59 -6.33 -3.46
N LEU A 58 -9.70 -6.40 -2.75
CA LEU A 58 -10.94 -5.74 -3.18
C LEU A 58 -10.75 -4.24 -3.31
N PHE A 59 -10.07 -3.63 -2.35
CA PHE A 59 -9.78 -2.19 -2.39
C PHE A 59 -8.94 -1.85 -3.61
N ALA A 60 -7.86 -2.62 -3.85
CA ALA A 60 -6.96 -2.37 -4.97
C ALA A 60 -7.69 -2.44 -6.31
N LYS A 61 -8.62 -3.39 -6.45
CA LYS A 61 -9.41 -3.52 -7.67
C LYS A 61 -10.41 -2.39 -7.82
N LYS A 62 -11.09 -2.04 -6.73
CA LYS A 62 -12.11 -0.99 -6.74
C LYS A 62 -11.53 0.35 -7.09
N GLU A 63 -10.38 0.69 -6.48
CA GLU A 63 -9.73 1.97 -6.69
C GLU A 63 -8.82 1.99 -7.90
N LYS A 64 -8.67 0.87 -8.60
CA LYS A 64 -7.80 0.76 -9.78
C LYS A 64 -6.36 1.16 -9.43
N ILE A 65 -5.85 0.55 -8.37
CA ILE A 65 -4.49 0.81 -7.91
C ILE A 65 -3.49 0.33 -8.96
N ASP A 66 -2.56 1.18 -9.33
CA ASP A 66 -1.55 0.88 -10.34
C ASP A 66 -0.37 0.11 -9.76
N LEU A 67 -0.01 0.39 -8.51
CA LEU A 67 1.11 -0.27 -7.85
C LEU A 67 0.85 -0.37 -6.36
N THR A 68 1.10 -1.56 -5.79
CA THR A 68 1.00 -1.79 -4.36
C THR A 68 2.38 -2.11 -3.80
N ILE A 69 2.75 -1.47 -2.70
CA ILE A 69 4.02 -1.69 -2.02
C ILE A 69 3.73 -2.21 -0.62
N ILE A 70 4.39 -3.31 -0.25
CA ILE A 70 4.18 -3.93 1.06
C ILE A 70 5.43 -3.75 1.91
N GLY A 71 5.26 -3.21 3.12
CA GLY A 71 6.36 -3.01 4.04
C GLY A 71 6.96 -4.34 4.50
N PRO A 72 8.28 -4.37 4.72
CA PRO A 72 8.96 -5.62 5.10
C PRO A 72 8.56 -6.16 6.46
N GLU A 73 8.02 -5.31 7.33
CA GLU A 73 7.59 -5.72 8.67
C GLU A 73 6.19 -6.33 8.70
N VAL A 74 5.50 -6.37 7.57
CA VAL A 74 4.14 -6.94 7.52
C VAL A 74 4.24 -8.46 7.63
N PRO A 75 3.62 -9.08 8.67
CA PRO A 75 3.80 -10.52 8.91
C PRO A 75 3.32 -11.41 7.77
N LEU A 76 2.27 -11.00 7.06
CA LEU A 76 1.70 -11.79 5.98
C LEU A 76 2.13 -11.29 4.60
N SER A 77 3.26 -10.58 4.53
CA SER A 77 3.68 -9.95 3.27
C SER A 77 3.74 -10.91 2.10
N LYS A 78 4.27 -12.13 2.31
CA LYS A 78 4.36 -13.11 1.23
C LYS A 78 2.98 -13.54 0.74
N GLY A 79 2.05 -13.77 1.65
CA GLY A 79 0.68 -14.14 1.28
C GLY A 79 -0.01 -13.04 0.51
N ILE A 80 0.21 -11.79 0.92
CA ILE A 80 -0.35 -10.64 0.23
C ILE A 80 0.23 -10.54 -1.18
N VAL A 81 1.55 -10.67 -1.31
CA VAL A 81 2.22 -10.62 -2.62
C VAL A 81 1.63 -11.68 -3.55
N ASP A 82 1.55 -12.91 -3.06
CA ASP A 82 1.04 -14.03 -3.88
C ASP A 82 -0.40 -13.78 -4.32
N THR A 83 -1.25 -13.31 -3.40
CA THR A 83 -2.66 -13.05 -3.71
C THR A 83 -2.82 -11.91 -4.71
N PHE A 84 -2.02 -10.86 -4.58
CA PHE A 84 -2.06 -9.75 -5.52
C PHE A 84 -1.62 -10.21 -6.92
N ILE A 85 -0.57 -11.03 -7.00
CA ILE A 85 -0.10 -11.57 -8.27
C ILE A 85 -1.20 -12.43 -8.92
N GLU A 86 -1.85 -13.28 -8.15
CA GLU A 86 -2.95 -14.11 -8.65
C GLU A 86 -4.10 -13.28 -9.21
N ASN A 87 -4.29 -12.08 -8.68
CA ASN A 87 -5.33 -11.17 -9.13
C ASN A 87 -4.84 -10.17 -10.18
N LYS A 88 -3.65 -10.40 -10.72
CA LYS A 88 -3.05 -9.57 -11.78
C LYS A 88 -2.84 -8.12 -11.35
N LEU A 89 -2.57 -7.92 -10.07
CA LEU A 89 -2.26 -6.61 -9.50
C LEU A 89 -0.75 -6.49 -9.35
N LYS A 90 -0.21 -5.36 -9.78
CA LYS A 90 1.23 -5.11 -9.62
C LYS A 90 1.55 -4.89 -8.15
N VAL A 91 2.51 -5.63 -7.64
CA VAL A 91 2.87 -5.56 -6.24
C VAL A 91 4.39 -5.63 -6.09
N PHE A 92 4.90 -4.87 -5.14
CA PHE A 92 6.30 -4.86 -4.76
C PHE A 92 6.36 -5.14 -3.26
N GLY A 93 7.04 -6.22 -2.90
CA GLY A 93 7.15 -6.61 -1.50
C GLY A 93 8.53 -7.14 -1.18
N PRO A 94 8.77 -7.49 0.11
CA PRO A 94 10.07 -8.04 0.49
C PRO A 94 10.36 -9.32 -0.29
N LYS A 95 11.57 -9.41 -0.81
CA LYS A 95 12.01 -10.62 -1.47
C LYS A 95 12.76 -11.47 -0.46
N LYS A 96 12.53 -12.75 -0.55
CA LYS A 96 13.31 -13.70 0.24
C LYS A 96 14.69 -13.81 -0.39
N LEU A 97 15.68 -13.48 0.39
CA LEU A 97 17.08 -13.61 -0.04
C LEU A 97 17.59 -14.99 0.29
#